data_61b8f1616b1c9e5e582d26bf1bea453e
#
_entry.id   61b8f1616b1c9e5e582d26bf1bea453e
#
_cell.length_a   1.000
_cell.length_b   1.000
_cell.length_c   1.000
_cell.angle_alpha   90.00
_cell.angle_beta   90.00
_cell.angle_gamma   90.00
#
_symmetry.space_group_name_H-M   'P 1'
#
loop_
_entity.id
_entity.type
_entity.pdbx_description
1 polymer ?
#
loop_
_entity_poly.entity_id
_entity_poly.type
_entity_poly.pdbx_seq_one_letter_code
_entity_poly.pdbx_strand_id
1 'polypeptide(L)'
;MEGNNLEKTLQEGNLFRQLNCLIVAHLRHHNLTQAARAVASATMTPLDVEAPPNKLLELVAKGIAVEKDETLRGVLSSTLFDLGTALGYGLNPDPRVSSVDFSAVQDTKGSSKSFPKHETRHLSEHKNIARCARFSPDGKFVATGSADTSIKLFEISKIKQMMLPDSKEGPVRPVIRTFYDHVQPINDLDFHPQSTVLISGAKDNTIKFFDFSKATAKRAFRVIQDTHNVRSVSFHPSGDFLLAGTDHSIAHLYDVNTFQCYLSANTPEIGVNGAINQVRYSSTGGMYVTASKDGAIRLWDGVSASCVRAIADAHGTAEATSACFTKDQRFVLSCGKDSAVKLWEIGTGRLVKQYLGATHTQFRCQAVFNDTEEFVLSIDEPSNEIVIWDALTADKVAKWPSNHIGAPRWIEHSPTEAAFISCGTDRSVRFWKENL
;
A
#
# COMPACT_ATOMS: atom_id res chain seq x y z
N MET A 1 11.84 -7.90 38.85
CA MET A 1 11.56 -7.82 37.41
C MET A 1 12.20 -6.60 36.71
N GLU A 2 12.58 -5.56 37.43
CA GLU A 2 13.23 -4.35 36.86
C GLU A 2 14.70 -4.54 36.48
N GLY A 3 15.44 -5.43 37.11
CA GLY A 3 16.87 -5.66 36.82
C GLY A 3 17.13 -6.27 35.44
N ASN A 4 16.26 -7.19 34.97
CA ASN A 4 16.43 -7.88 33.69
C ASN A 4 16.18 -6.95 32.48
N ASN A 5 15.35 -5.92 32.63
CA ASN A 5 15.08 -4.96 31.54
C ASN A 5 16.24 -3.98 31.34
N LEU A 6 16.91 -3.59 32.43
CA LEU A 6 18.03 -2.65 32.35
C LEU A 6 19.28 -3.30 31.72
N GLU A 7 19.55 -4.57 32.03
CA GLU A 7 20.65 -5.34 31.41
C GLU A 7 20.39 -5.59 29.90
N LYS A 8 19.16 -5.90 29.56
CA LYS A 8 18.76 -6.09 28.13
C LYS A 8 18.93 -4.81 27.32
N THR A 9 18.49 -3.68 27.85
CA THR A 9 18.62 -2.35 27.21
C THR A 9 20.08 -1.92 27.07
N LEU A 10 20.93 -2.25 28.05
CA LEU A 10 22.37 -1.96 28.02
C LEU A 10 23.10 -2.87 27.00
N GLN A 11 22.70 -4.13 26.86
CA GLN A 11 23.24 -5.04 25.84
C GLN A 11 22.84 -4.61 24.42
N GLU A 12 21.60 -4.20 24.20
CA GLU A 12 21.10 -3.69 22.92
C GLU A 12 21.82 -2.40 22.50
N GLY A 13 22.01 -1.45 23.41
CA GLY A 13 22.76 -0.22 23.14
C GLY A 13 24.24 -0.48 22.80
N ASN A 14 24.83 -1.53 23.38
CA ASN A 14 26.20 -1.92 23.09
C ASN A 14 26.34 -2.59 21.72
N LEU A 15 25.37 -3.43 21.34
CA LEU A 15 25.30 -4.09 20.04
C LEU A 15 25.12 -3.07 18.91
N PHE A 16 24.24 -2.08 19.10
CA PHE A 16 24.00 -0.99 18.16
C PHE A 16 25.26 -0.15 17.95
N ARG A 17 25.99 0.17 19.01
CA ARG A 17 27.25 0.90 18.94
C ARG A 17 28.32 0.10 18.19
N GLN A 18 28.44 -1.20 18.43
CA GLN A 18 29.35 -2.09 17.72
C GLN A 18 29.01 -2.18 16.22
N LEU A 19 27.74 -2.30 15.86
CA LEU A 19 27.28 -2.34 14.47
C LEU A 19 27.66 -1.04 13.73
N ASN A 20 27.39 0.12 14.32
CA ASN A 20 27.75 1.40 13.71
C ASN A 20 29.27 1.56 13.53
N CYS A 21 30.07 1.09 14.47
CA CYS A 21 31.53 1.05 14.32
C CYS A 21 31.96 0.20 13.15
N LEU A 22 31.36 -0.99 12.96
CA LEU A 22 31.67 -1.88 11.85
C LEU A 22 31.25 -1.28 10.50
N ILE A 23 30.10 -0.60 10.44
CA ILE A 23 29.62 0.08 9.24
C ILE A 23 30.56 1.22 8.84
N VAL A 24 30.94 2.10 9.76
CA VAL A 24 31.86 3.21 9.50
C VAL A 24 33.22 2.70 9.05
N ALA A 25 33.79 1.68 9.71
CA ALA A 25 35.07 1.09 9.33
C ALA A 25 35.01 0.44 7.95
N HIS A 26 33.94 -0.29 7.64
CA HIS A 26 33.71 -0.92 6.33
C HIS A 26 33.63 0.11 5.19
N LEU A 27 32.83 1.17 5.37
CA LEU A 27 32.72 2.25 4.38
C LEU A 27 34.07 2.96 4.13
N ARG A 28 34.87 3.19 5.18
CA ARG A 28 36.22 3.76 5.03
C ARG A 28 37.15 2.80 4.26
N HIS A 29 37.12 1.53 4.58
CA HIS A 29 37.97 0.54 3.92
C HIS A 29 37.70 0.46 2.41
N HIS A 30 36.45 0.65 2.00
CA HIS A 30 36.04 0.69 0.59
C HIS A 30 36.12 2.07 -0.06
N ASN A 31 36.85 3.03 0.56
CA ASN A 31 37.01 4.40 0.07
C ASN A 31 35.73 5.22 -0.06
N LEU A 32 34.64 4.80 0.58
CA LEU A 32 33.36 5.51 0.63
C LEU A 32 33.38 6.57 1.75
N THR A 33 34.35 7.49 1.70
CA THR A 33 34.64 8.43 2.80
C THR A 33 33.50 9.40 3.11
N GLN A 34 32.72 9.82 2.11
CA GLN A 34 31.58 10.70 2.31
C GLN A 34 30.46 9.96 3.05
N ALA A 35 30.14 8.73 2.67
CA ALA A 35 29.15 7.91 3.34
C ALA A 35 29.59 7.57 4.77
N ALA A 36 30.86 7.24 4.98
CA ALA A 36 31.42 7.00 6.32
C ALA A 36 31.25 8.21 7.24
N ARG A 37 31.51 9.45 6.75
CA ARG A 37 31.30 10.69 7.52
C ARG A 37 29.84 10.93 7.86
N ALA A 38 28.94 10.71 6.90
CA ALA A 38 27.51 10.88 7.11
C ALA A 38 26.98 9.93 8.21
N VAL A 39 27.33 8.62 8.12
CA VAL A 39 26.95 7.64 9.13
C VAL A 39 27.59 7.94 10.50
N ALA A 40 28.87 8.26 10.53
CA ALA A 40 29.58 8.60 11.76
C ALA A 40 28.93 9.81 12.48
N SER A 41 28.57 10.84 11.73
CA SER A 41 27.88 12.02 12.25
C SER A 41 26.48 11.69 12.77
N ALA A 42 25.70 10.95 11.98
CA ALA A 42 24.32 10.61 12.32
C ALA A 42 24.22 9.67 13.57
N THR A 43 25.20 8.80 13.74
CA THR A 43 25.22 7.78 14.82
C THR A 43 26.12 8.16 15.99
N MET A 44 26.75 9.34 15.97
CA MET A 44 27.73 9.79 16.97
C MET A 44 28.90 8.79 17.16
N THR A 45 29.28 8.11 16.08
CA THR A 45 30.36 7.11 16.07
C THR A 45 31.67 7.79 15.64
N PRO A 46 32.81 7.52 16.32
CA PRO A 46 34.09 8.05 15.90
C PRO A 46 34.44 7.64 14.45
N LEU A 47 34.97 8.58 13.68
CA LEU A 47 35.31 8.32 12.27
C LEU A 47 36.55 7.42 12.14
N ASP A 48 37.44 7.45 13.12
CA ASP A 48 38.72 6.74 13.19
C ASP A 48 38.66 5.33 13.73
N VAL A 49 37.44 4.78 13.88
CA VAL A 49 37.23 3.42 14.37
C VAL A 49 37.96 2.42 13.49
N GLU A 50 38.76 1.57 14.10
CA GLU A 50 39.42 0.42 13.47
C GLU A 50 38.61 -0.87 13.68
N ALA A 51 38.37 -1.58 12.59
CA ALA A 51 37.80 -2.92 12.60
C ALA A 51 38.48 -3.78 11.55
N PRO A 52 38.58 -5.10 11.73
CA PRO A 52 39.16 -5.98 10.72
C PRO A 52 38.46 -5.82 9.38
N PRO A 53 39.21 -5.77 8.28
CA PRO A 53 38.64 -5.69 6.95
C PRO A 53 37.67 -6.87 6.72
N ASN A 54 36.52 -6.60 6.13
CA ASN A 54 35.44 -7.57 5.86
C ASN A 54 34.73 -8.16 7.09
N LYS A 55 35.00 -7.67 8.32
CA LYS A 55 34.32 -8.20 9.52
C LYS A 55 32.80 -8.06 9.44
N LEU A 56 32.30 -6.95 8.91
CA LEU A 56 30.87 -6.74 8.69
C LEU A 56 30.32 -7.78 7.73
N LEU A 57 31.00 -8.02 6.60
CA LEU A 57 30.61 -9.02 5.61
C LEU A 57 30.60 -10.44 6.17
N GLU A 58 31.59 -10.79 6.99
CA GLU A 58 31.63 -12.10 7.67
C GLU A 58 30.43 -12.30 8.60
N LEU A 59 30.08 -11.28 9.38
CA LEU A 59 28.94 -11.36 10.31
C LEU A 59 27.62 -11.45 9.56
N VAL A 60 27.45 -10.66 8.51
CA VAL A 60 26.26 -10.71 7.65
C VAL A 60 26.15 -12.07 6.96
N ALA A 61 27.26 -12.58 6.38
CA ALA A 61 27.27 -13.91 5.74
C ALA A 61 26.91 -15.03 6.71
N LYS A 62 27.43 -14.98 7.94
CA LYS A 62 27.07 -15.94 8.99
C LYS A 62 25.61 -15.82 9.40
N GLY A 63 25.07 -14.60 9.53
CA GLY A 63 23.66 -14.37 9.82
C GLY A 63 22.75 -14.97 8.74
N ILE A 64 23.05 -14.72 7.46
CA ILE A 64 22.31 -15.28 6.33
C ILE A 64 22.41 -16.82 6.28
N ALA A 65 23.56 -17.39 6.64
CA ALA A 65 23.73 -18.85 6.67
C ALA A 65 22.92 -19.49 7.79
N VAL A 66 22.88 -18.89 8.96
CA VAL A 66 22.04 -19.33 10.10
C VAL A 66 20.54 -19.24 9.74
N GLU A 67 20.12 -18.13 9.16
CA GLU A 67 18.74 -17.93 8.72
C GLU A 67 18.30 -18.96 7.67
N LYS A 68 19.18 -19.31 6.73
CA LYS A 68 18.92 -20.40 5.77
C LYS A 68 18.81 -21.76 6.43
N ASP A 69 19.62 -22.04 7.42
CA ASP A 69 19.62 -23.32 8.14
C ASP A 69 18.40 -23.44 9.06
N GLU A 70 17.94 -22.34 9.66
CA GLU A 70 16.70 -22.27 10.45
C GLU A 70 15.45 -22.42 9.59
N THR A 71 15.44 -21.83 8.38
CA THR A 71 14.35 -22.01 7.39
C THR A 71 14.26 -23.45 6.91
N LEU A 72 15.39 -24.12 6.71
CA LEU A 72 15.45 -25.54 6.33
C LEU A 72 14.98 -26.49 7.45
N ARG A 73 15.13 -26.09 8.71
CA ARG A 73 14.70 -26.89 9.88
C ARG A 73 13.27 -26.63 10.33
N GLY A 74 12.51 -25.77 9.63
CA GLY A 74 11.13 -25.45 9.95
C GLY A 74 10.93 -24.66 11.25
N VAL A 75 11.98 -24.11 11.79
CA VAL A 75 11.95 -23.24 12.97
C VAL A 75 11.95 -21.78 12.46
N LEU A 76 10.82 -21.31 11.96
CA LEU A 76 10.57 -19.90 11.82
C LEU A 76 10.37 -19.32 13.22
N SER A 77 11.46 -18.91 13.81
CA SER A 77 11.49 -18.34 15.13
C SER A 77 11.07 -16.88 15.12
N SER A 78 10.32 -16.52 16.13
CA SER A 78 9.89 -15.19 16.55
C SER A 78 11.03 -14.14 16.71
N THR A 79 12.28 -14.47 16.45
CA THR A 79 13.44 -13.62 16.69
C THR A 79 13.69 -12.55 15.61
N LEU A 80 13.17 -12.69 14.40
CA LEU A 80 13.24 -11.64 13.37
C LEU A 80 12.29 -10.47 13.67
N PHE A 81 11.20 -10.73 14.40
CA PHE A 81 10.28 -9.68 14.85
C PHE A 81 10.93 -8.75 15.91
N ASP A 82 11.85 -9.27 16.73
CA ASP A 82 12.52 -8.47 17.76
C ASP A 82 13.60 -7.53 17.20
N LEU A 83 14.22 -7.84 16.07
CA LEU A 83 15.23 -6.96 15.47
C LEU A 83 14.64 -5.73 14.78
N GLY A 84 13.43 -5.85 14.21
CA GLY A 84 12.71 -4.75 13.57
C GLY A 84 12.27 -3.65 14.55
N THR A 85 11.98 -4.03 15.79
CA THR A 85 11.62 -3.11 16.88
C THR A 85 12.82 -2.37 17.45
N ALA A 86 14.02 -2.94 17.37
CA ALA A 86 15.26 -2.32 17.86
C ALA A 86 15.78 -1.19 16.94
N LEU A 87 15.34 -1.11 15.70
CA LEU A 87 15.77 -0.09 14.75
C LEU A 87 14.96 1.22 14.80
N GLY A 88 14.05 1.37 15.76
CA GLY A 88 13.43 2.67 16.08
C GLY A 88 12.49 3.25 15.01
N TYR A 89 12.10 2.49 14.00
CA TYR A 89 11.00 2.84 13.12
C TYR A 89 9.71 2.37 13.77
N GLY A 90 9.24 3.20 14.72
CA GLY A 90 8.10 2.91 15.57
C GLY A 90 6.80 2.80 14.81
N LEU A 91 6.41 1.59 14.51
CA LEU A 91 5.02 1.20 14.43
C LEU A 91 4.89 0.01 15.38
N ASN A 92 4.39 0.26 16.60
CA ASN A 92 3.91 -0.79 17.46
C ASN A 92 2.88 -1.60 16.66
N PRO A 93 3.08 -2.91 16.43
CA PRO A 93 2.00 -3.72 15.88
C PRO A 93 0.86 -3.66 16.90
N ASP A 94 -0.32 -3.23 16.44
CA ASP A 94 -1.53 -3.28 17.26
C ASP A 94 -1.73 -4.75 17.66
N PRO A 95 -1.74 -5.09 18.96
CA PRO A 95 -1.85 -6.48 19.43
C PRO A 95 -3.19 -7.14 19.07
N ARG A 96 -4.08 -6.43 18.38
CA ARG A 96 -5.37 -6.92 17.89
C ARG A 96 -5.36 -7.44 16.45
N VAL A 97 -4.22 -7.40 15.75
CA VAL A 97 -4.11 -7.87 14.37
C VAL A 97 -3.58 -9.29 14.36
N SER A 98 -4.48 -10.28 14.39
CA SER A 98 -4.13 -11.64 13.99
C SER A 98 -3.89 -11.63 12.48
N SER A 99 -2.63 -11.71 12.05
CA SER A 99 -2.32 -11.94 10.65
C SER A 99 -2.86 -13.32 10.26
N VAL A 100 -3.69 -13.34 9.22
CA VAL A 100 -4.22 -14.59 8.67
C VAL A 100 -3.07 -15.33 8.00
N ASP A 101 -2.74 -16.55 8.45
CA ASP A 101 -1.68 -17.34 7.83
C ASP A 101 -2.20 -18.07 6.59
N PHE A 102 -1.99 -17.49 5.42
CA PHE A 102 -2.38 -18.08 4.14
C PHE A 102 -1.54 -19.29 3.73
N SER A 103 -0.40 -19.56 4.38
CA SER A 103 0.45 -20.73 4.07
C SER A 103 -0.02 -22.02 4.70
N ALA A 104 -0.76 -21.95 5.80
CA ALA A 104 -1.22 -23.11 6.58
C ALA A 104 -2.39 -23.87 5.94
N VAL A 105 -3.03 -23.31 4.89
CA VAL A 105 -4.32 -23.80 4.40
C VAL A 105 -4.20 -24.37 2.99
N GLN A 106 -3.60 -25.54 2.85
CA GLN A 106 -3.76 -26.31 1.60
C GLN A 106 -5.04 -27.17 1.54
N ASP A 107 -5.66 -27.54 2.69
CA ASP A 107 -6.73 -28.53 2.72
C ASP A 107 -7.84 -28.33 3.76
N THR A 108 -8.03 -27.16 4.34
CA THR A 108 -9.16 -26.97 5.25
C THR A 108 -10.46 -26.72 4.48
N LYS A 109 -11.24 -27.76 4.32
CA LYS A 109 -12.71 -27.68 4.15
C LYS A 109 -13.31 -27.19 5.48
N GLY A 110 -13.00 -25.96 5.86
CA GLY A 110 -13.66 -25.29 6.98
C GLY A 110 -14.95 -24.65 6.48
N SER A 111 -15.94 -24.48 7.36
CA SER A 111 -17.08 -23.63 7.05
C SER A 111 -16.58 -22.18 6.90
N SER A 112 -16.86 -21.56 5.76
CA SER A 112 -16.57 -20.16 5.52
C SER A 112 -17.27 -19.27 6.55
N LYS A 113 -16.58 -18.25 7.05
CA LYS A 113 -17.14 -17.26 7.97
C LYS A 113 -18.21 -16.43 7.26
N SER A 114 -19.24 -16.03 7.96
CA SER A 114 -20.24 -15.09 7.42
C SER A 114 -19.68 -13.67 7.51
N PHE A 115 -19.78 -12.92 6.41
CA PHE A 115 -19.39 -11.50 6.42
C PHE A 115 -20.43 -10.67 7.17
N PRO A 116 -20.02 -9.78 8.09
CA PRO A 116 -20.93 -8.95 8.87
C PRO A 116 -21.81 -8.07 7.99
N LYS A 117 -23.03 -7.80 8.44
CA LYS A 117 -23.93 -6.88 7.72
C LYS A 117 -23.42 -5.45 7.84
N HIS A 118 -23.42 -4.73 6.73
CA HIS A 118 -23.04 -3.33 6.66
C HIS A 118 -24.25 -2.49 6.22
N GLU A 119 -24.37 -1.32 6.81
CA GLU A 119 -25.27 -0.29 6.32
C GLU A 119 -24.52 0.67 5.38
N THR A 120 -25.22 1.21 4.39
CA THR A 120 -24.62 2.12 3.42
C THR A 120 -25.25 3.50 3.50
N ARG A 121 -24.40 4.52 3.31
CA ARG A 121 -24.82 5.90 3.22
C ARG A 121 -24.26 6.57 1.97
N HIS A 122 -25.12 7.26 1.23
CA HIS A 122 -24.69 8.15 0.14
C HIS A 122 -24.05 9.39 0.76
N LEU A 123 -22.82 9.71 0.37
CA LEU A 123 -22.06 10.83 0.92
C LEU A 123 -22.12 12.08 0.04
N SER A 124 -21.89 11.91 -1.26
CA SER A 124 -21.77 13.00 -2.22
C SER A 124 -21.78 12.49 -3.64
N GLU A 125 -22.01 13.40 -4.59
CA GLU A 125 -21.84 13.17 -6.00
C GLU A 125 -20.75 14.07 -6.56
N HIS A 126 -19.94 13.52 -7.46
CA HIS A 126 -19.10 14.28 -8.36
C HIS A 126 -19.87 14.74 -9.58
N LYS A 127 -19.33 15.69 -10.34
CA LYS A 127 -19.96 16.11 -11.62
C LYS A 127 -19.75 15.10 -12.74
N ASN A 128 -18.79 14.19 -12.57
CA ASN A 128 -18.47 13.12 -13.51
C ASN A 128 -18.06 11.85 -12.71
N ILE A 129 -17.72 10.77 -13.39
CA ILE A 129 -17.35 9.46 -12.82
C ILE A 129 -16.35 9.63 -11.67
N ALA A 130 -16.68 9.07 -10.49
CA ALA A 130 -15.75 8.92 -9.38
C ALA A 130 -14.83 7.72 -9.69
N ARG A 131 -13.52 7.95 -9.73
CA ARG A 131 -12.54 7.01 -10.29
C ARG A 131 -11.70 6.30 -9.25
N CYS A 132 -11.43 6.95 -8.13
CA CYS A 132 -10.58 6.44 -7.07
C CYS A 132 -11.01 6.98 -5.72
N ALA A 133 -10.66 6.25 -4.68
CA ALA A 133 -10.83 6.65 -3.29
C ALA A 133 -9.63 6.16 -2.47
N ARG A 134 -9.30 6.87 -1.40
CA ARG A 134 -8.21 6.51 -0.49
C ARG A 134 -8.53 6.95 0.93
N PHE A 135 -8.31 6.09 1.90
CA PHE A 135 -8.32 6.46 3.32
C PHE A 135 -6.98 7.05 3.74
N SER A 136 -7.01 7.98 4.70
CA SER A 136 -5.78 8.37 5.39
C SER A 136 -5.26 7.21 6.25
N PRO A 137 -3.94 7.13 6.52
CA PRO A 137 -3.36 6.04 7.31
C PRO A 137 -3.95 5.91 8.72
N ASP A 138 -4.38 7.02 9.31
CA ASP A 138 -5.03 7.07 10.62
C ASP A 138 -6.54 6.80 10.59
N GLY A 139 -7.12 6.55 9.41
CA GLY A 139 -8.55 6.29 9.21
C GLY A 139 -9.48 7.47 9.47
N LYS A 140 -8.95 8.69 9.72
CA LYS A 140 -9.81 9.86 10.05
C LYS A 140 -10.40 10.55 8.83
N PHE A 141 -9.75 10.42 7.69
CA PHE A 141 -10.15 11.07 6.44
C PHE A 141 -10.25 10.06 5.31
N VAL A 142 -11.07 10.39 4.33
CA VAL A 142 -11.10 9.70 3.05
C VAL A 142 -11.19 10.73 1.93
N ALA A 143 -10.44 10.51 0.86
CA ALA A 143 -10.46 11.36 -0.33
C ALA A 143 -10.96 10.58 -1.53
N THR A 144 -11.67 11.26 -2.43
CA THR A 144 -12.12 10.70 -3.73
C THR A 144 -11.69 11.58 -4.87
N GLY A 145 -11.26 10.96 -5.97
CA GLY A 145 -10.85 11.63 -7.20
C GLY A 145 -11.78 11.29 -8.35
N SER A 146 -12.03 12.23 -9.23
CA SER A 146 -13.03 12.10 -10.28
C SER A 146 -12.53 12.53 -11.66
N ALA A 147 -13.28 12.07 -12.66
CA ALA A 147 -13.16 12.54 -14.02
C ALA A 147 -13.61 14.01 -14.20
N ASP A 148 -14.28 14.59 -13.21
CA ASP A 148 -14.60 16.03 -13.17
C ASP A 148 -13.41 16.90 -12.74
N THR A 149 -12.23 16.31 -12.60
CA THR A 149 -10.97 16.95 -12.21
C THR A 149 -10.90 17.41 -10.75
N SER A 150 -11.92 17.14 -9.94
CA SER A 150 -11.97 17.52 -8.54
C SER A 150 -11.59 16.37 -7.61
N ILE A 151 -11.06 16.76 -6.44
CA ILE A 151 -10.86 15.89 -5.29
C ILE A 151 -11.80 16.33 -4.20
N LYS A 152 -12.54 15.40 -3.60
CA LYS A 152 -13.35 15.65 -2.41
C LYS A 152 -12.71 14.95 -1.22
N LEU A 153 -12.57 15.67 -0.13
CA LEU A 153 -12.09 15.17 1.15
C LEU A 153 -13.22 15.12 2.17
N PHE A 154 -13.36 13.97 2.80
CA PHE A 154 -14.37 13.67 3.78
C PHE A 154 -13.73 13.42 5.14
N GLU A 155 -14.45 13.78 6.21
CA GLU A 155 -14.07 13.47 7.58
C GLU A 155 -14.94 12.33 8.11
N ILE A 156 -14.31 11.23 8.55
CA ILE A 156 -15.01 10.01 8.97
C ILE A 156 -15.90 10.25 10.18
N SER A 157 -15.48 11.08 11.13
CA SER A 157 -16.30 11.47 12.28
C SER A 157 -17.65 12.07 11.86
N LYS A 158 -17.65 12.94 10.85
CA LYS A 158 -18.87 13.55 10.30
C LYS A 158 -19.74 12.55 9.55
N ILE A 159 -19.11 11.61 8.83
CA ILE A 159 -19.86 10.53 8.18
C ILE A 159 -20.60 9.68 9.22
N LYS A 160 -19.88 9.30 10.29
CA LYS A 160 -20.48 8.51 11.39
C LYS A 160 -21.64 9.26 12.07
N GLN A 161 -21.49 10.56 12.29
CA GLN A 161 -22.56 11.40 12.83
C GLN A 161 -23.82 11.40 11.93
N MET A 162 -23.65 11.39 10.60
CA MET A 162 -24.78 11.27 9.64
C MET A 162 -25.49 9.92 9.69
N MET A 163 -24.85 8.88 10.20
CA MET A 163 -25.40 7.52 10.29
C MET A 163 -26.18 7.28 11.60
N LEU A 164 -26.09 8.20 12.57
CA LEU A 164 -26.85 8.10 13.80
C LEU A 164 -28.32 8.47 13.57
N PRO A 165 -29.29 7.67 14.11
CA PRO A 165 -30.72 7.88 13.88
C PRO A 165 -31.28 9.17 14.51
N ASP A 166 -30.64 9.70 15.56
CA ASP A 166 -31.14 10.83 16.37
C ASP A 166 -30.25 12.08 16.31
N SER A 167 -29.62 12.38 15.16
CA SER A 167 -28.83 13.61 15.06
C SER A 167 -29.79 14.84 15.12
N LYS A 168 -29.95 15.42 16.31
CA LYS A 168 -30.69 16.67 16.55
C LYS A 168 -30.00 17.91 15.97
N GLU A 169 -28.78 17.73 15.47
CA GLU A 169 -28.03 18.77 14.77
C GLU A 169 -28.43 18.79 13.30
N GLY A 170 -28.49 19.97 12.72
CA GLY A 170 -28.90 20.19 11.32
C GLY A 170 -28.05 19.39 10.31
N PRO A 171 -28.28 19.51 8.99
CA PRO A 171 -27.71 18.65 7.98
C PRO A 171 -26.18 18.69 8.03
N VAL A 172 -25.57 17.60 8.55
CA VAL A 172 -24.11 17.42 8.59
C VAL A 172 -23.58 17.27 7.17
N ARG A 173 -22.59 18.08 6.81
CA ARG A 173 -21.90 17.96 5.52
C ARG A 173 -20.60 17.17 5.72
N PRO A 174 -20.51 15.94 5.18
CA PRO A 174 -19.31 15.11 5.36
C PRO A 174 -18.12 15.61 4.54
N VAL A 175 -18.36 16.32 3.42
CA VAL A 175 -17.30 16.90 2.60
C VAL A 175 -16.75 18.14 3.31
N ILE A 176 -15.48 18.04 3.74
CA ILE A 176 -14.80 19.15 4.43
C ILE A 176 -14.00 20.02 3.48
N ARG A 177 -13.53 19.45 2.36
CA ARG A 177 -12.76 20.16 1.32
C ARG A 177 -13.12 19.65 -0.07
N THR A 178 -12.99 20.54 -1.06
CA THR A 178 -12.98 20.19 -2.48
C THR A 178 -11.84 20.95 -3.13
N PHE A 179 -10.93 20.21 -3.76
CA PHE A 179 -9.78 20.77 -4.47
C PHE A 179 -10.06 20.77 -5.97
N TYR A 180 -9.67 21.85 -6.63
CA TYR A 180 -9.83 22.08 -8.06
C TYR A 180 -8.51 22.62 -8.63
N ASP A 181 -7.75 21.77 -9.30
CA ASP A 181 -6.49 22.21 -9.90
C ASP A 181 -6.07 21.38 -11.12
N HIS A 182 -6.47 20.10 -11.16
CA HIS A 182 -6.25 19.29 -12.34
C HIS A 182 -7.10 19.75 -13.52
N VAL A 183 -6.58 19.59 -14.75
CA VAL A 183 -7.27 19.94 -16.00
C VAL A 183 -7.80 18.72 -16.74
N GLN A 184 -7.44 17.52 -16.29
CA GLN A 184 -7.93 16.25 -16.83
C GLN A 184 -8.28 15.26 -15.69
N PRO A 185 -8.96 14.13 -16.00
CA PRO A 185 -9.42 13.16 -15.02
C PRO A 185 -8.34 12.69 -14.06
N ILE A 186 -8.68 12.65 -12.77
CA ILE A 186 -7.84 12.10 -11.71
C ILE A 186 -7.92 10.58 -11.77
N ASN A 187 -6.79 9.91 -11.65
CA ASN A 187 -6.67 8.45 -11.72
C ASN A 187 -6.44 7.80 -10.38
N ASP A 188 -5.68 8.41 -9.49
CA ASP A 188 -5.32 7.84 -8.18
C ASP A 188 -4.97 8.94 -7.17
N LEU A 189 -5.02 8.58 -5.89
CA LEU A 189 -4.77 9.43 -4.74
C LEU A 189 -3.93 8.67 -3.72
N ASP A 190 -3.14 9.37 -2.93
CA ASP A 190 -2.54 8.82 -1.73
C ASP A 190 -2.31 9.90 -0.67
N PHE A 191 -2.35 9.51 0.61
CA PHE A 191 -2.08 10.39 1.74
C PHE A 191 -0.63 10.25 2.18
N HIS A 192 -0.02 11.36 2.51
CA HIS A 192 1.28 11.36 3.15
C HIS A 192 1.18 10.66 4.53
N PRO A 193 2.09 9.73 4.86
CA PRO A 193 1.95 8.91 6.06
C PRO A 193 2.01 9.70 7.38
N GLN A 194 2.67 10.86 7.41
CA GLN A 194 2.96 11.59 8.65
C GLN A 194 2.51 13.06 8.62
N SER A 195 1.89 13.54 7.54
CA SER A 195 1.50 14.96 7.41
C SER A 195 0.11 15.12 6.81
N THR A 196 -0.37 16.36 6.83
CA THR A 196 -1.67 16.77 6.26
C THR A 196 -1.62 16.99 4.75
N VAL A 197 -0.82 16.20 4.05
CA VAL A 197 -0.64 16.29 2.60
C VAL A 197 -1.33 15.12 1.90
N LEU A 198 -2.05 15.44 0.84
CA LEU A 198 -2.65 14.51 -0.10
C LEU A 198 -2.01 14.72 -1.47
N ILE A 199 -1.66 13.64 -2.16
CA ILE A 199 -1.24 13.69 -3.55
C ILE A 199 -2.30 13.10 -4.48
N SER A 200 -2.28 13.56 -5.72
CA SER A 200 -3.10 13.02 -6.79
C SER A 200 -2.33 12.90 -8.09
N GLY A 201 -2.54 11.79 -8.80
CA GLY A 201 -2.05 11.56 -10.14
C GLY A 201 -3.19 11.62 -11.15
N ALA A 202 -2.97 12.29 -12.29
CA ALA A 202 -4.02 12.52 -13.28
C ALA A 202 -3.56 12.33 -14.73
N LYS A 203 -4.54 12.32 -15.64
CA LYS A 203 -4.30 12.23 -17.07
C LYS A 203 -3.58 13.44 -17.66
N ASP A 204 -3.53 14.56 -16.94
CA ASP A 204 -2.79 15.77 -17.35
C ASP A 204 -1.25 15.63 -17.16
N ASN A 205 -0.78 14.42 -16.92
CA ASN A 205 0.62 14.08 -16.69
C ASN A 205 1.21 14.75 -15.45
N THR A 206 0.38 15.13 -14.47
CA THR A 206 0.86 15.78 -13.27
C THR A 206 0.58 14.98 -12.01
N ILE A 207 1.48 15.13 -11.03
CA ILE A 207 1.26 14.76 -9.64
C ILE A 207 1.14 16.07 -8.85
N LYS A 208 0.03 16.24 -8.15
CA LYS A 208 -0.29 17.48 -7.42
C LYS A 208 -0.39 17.23 -5.94
N PHE A 209 0.17 18.17 -5.15
CA PHE A 209 0.24 18.11 -3.70
C PHE A 209 -0.74 19.12 -3.10
N PHE A 210 -1.61 18.66 -2.22
CA PHE A 210 -2.62 19.46 -1.54
C PHE A 210 -2.43 19.37 -0.04
N ASP A 211 -2.33 20.52 0.63
CA ASP A 211 -2.31 20.61 2.08
C ASP A 211 -3.74 20.83 2.59
N PHE A 212 -4.31 19.82 3.24
CA PHE A 212 -5.68 19.91 3.74
C PHE A 212 -5.81 20.50 5.16
N SER A 213 -4.69 20.81 5.81
CA SER A 213 -4.72 21.58 7.07
C SER A 213 -5.16 23.03 6.83
N LYS A 214 -4.84 23.59 5.67
CA LYS A 214 -5.16 24.98 5.32
C LYS A 214 -6.59 25.12 4.83
N ALA A 215 -7.45 25.74 5.64
CA ALA A 215 -8.89 25.85 5.39
C ALA A 215 -9.25 26.53 4.05
N THR A 216 -8.45 27.47 3.58
CA THR A 216 -8.69 28.27 2.36
C THR A 216 -8.04 27.70 1.10
N ALA A 217 -7.12 26.74 1.23
CA ALA A 217 -6.40 26.18 0.09
C ALA A 217 -7.33 25.30 -0.74
N LYS A 218 -7.55 25.66 -2.00
CA LYS A 218 -8.32 24.90 -2.99
C LYS A 218 -7.46 24.35 -4.13
N ARG A 219 -6.21 24.81 -4.23
CA ARG A 219 -5.25 24.45 -5.28
C ARG A 219 -4.05 23.73 -4.70
N ALA A 220 -3.34 23.03 -5.56
CA ALA A 220 -2.07 22.41 -5.21
C ALA A 220 -1.05 23.47 -4.81
N PHE A 221 -0.29 23.19 -3.75
CA PHE A 221 0.84 24.05 -3.37
C PHE A 221 2.12 23.65 -4.10
N ARG A 222 2.13 22.43 -4.69
CA ARG A 222 3.24 21.93 -5.49
C ARG A 222 2.72 21.01 -6.60
N VAL A 223 3.43 21.02 -7.73
CA VAL A 223 3.11 20.19 -8.92
C VAL A 223 4.40 19.56 -9.42
N ILE A 224 4.37 18.27 -9.66
CA ILE A 224 5.39 17.54 -10.40
C ILE A 224 4.82 17.27 -11.80
N GLN A 225 5.58 17.64 -12.83
CA GLN A 225 5.25 17.35 -14.23
C GLN A 225 5.95 16.04 -14.61
N ASP A 226 5.16 15.02 -14.92
CA ASP A 226 5.64 13.78 -15.52
C ASP A 226 5.57 13.86 -17.05
N THR A 227 6.26 12.97 -17.73
CA THR A 227 6.26 12.86 -19.20
C THR A 227 5.03 12.11 -19.72
N HIS A 228 4.40 11.30 -18.87
CA HIS A 228 3.28 10.42 -19.25
C HIS A 228 2.09 10.60 -18.32
N ASN A 229 0.91 10.15 -18.79
CA ASN A 229 -0.29 10.07 -17.97
C ASN A 229 -0.01 9.30 -16.66
N VAL A 230 -0.25 9.94 -15.53
CA VAL A 230 -0.07 9.35 -14.20
C VAL A 230 -1.31 8.51 -13.87
N ARG A 231 -1.11 7.19 -13.78
CA ARG A 231 -2.19 6.22 -13.52
C ARG A 231 -2.34 5.90 -12.05
N SER A 232 -1.24 5.85 -11.32
CA SER A 232 -1.22 5.49 -9.90
C SER A 232 -0.11 6.22 -9.17
N VAL A 233 -0.33 6.52 -7.91
CA VAL A 233 0.65 7.15 -7.02
C VAL A 233 0.68 6.43 -5.68
N SER A 234 1.86 6.33 -5.07
CA SER A 234 2.03 5.72 -3.76
C SER A 234 3.17 6.40 -3.01
N PHE A 235 2.91 6.90 -1.81
CA PHE A 235 3.97 7.36 -0.92
C PHE A 235 4.78 6.19 -0.36
N HIS A 236 6.07 6.41 -0.23
CA HIS A 236 6.90 5.59 0.63
C HIS A 236 6.47 5.79 2.10
N PRO A 237 6.51 4.77 2.97
CA PRO A 237 6.09 4.91 4.37
C PRO A 237 6.86 5.95 5.19
N SER A 238 8.10 6.33 4.78
CA SER A 238 8.82 7.45 5.40
C SER A 238 8.22 8.82 5.05
N GLY A 239 7.49 8.94 3.94
CA GLY A 239 6.99 10.20 3.40
C GLY A 239 7.99 10.97 2.52
N ASP A 240 9.26 10.57 2.47
CA ASP A 240 10.30 11.28 1.72
C ASP A 240 10.27 11.00 0.21
N PHE A 241 9.69 9.87 -0.19
CA PHE A 241 9.63 9.45 -1.58
C PHE A 241 8.21 9.09 -1.99
N LEU A 242 7.94 9.17 -3.28
CA LEU A 242 6.72 8.67 -3.89
C LEU A 242 7.02 7.94 -5.21
N LEU A 243 6.23 6.93 -5.51
CA LEU A 243 6.21 6.24 -6.79
C LEU A 243 5.03 6.70 -7.64
N ALA A 244 5.29 6.81 -8.93
CA ALA A 244 4.25 7.02 -9.95
C ALA A 244 4.28 5.87 -10.96
N GLY A 245 3.15 5.18 -11.09
CA GLY A 245 2.87 4.30 -12.21
C GLY A 245 2.22 5.11 -13.33
N THR A 246 2.78 5.04 -14.54
CA THR A 246 2.36 5.87 -15.67
C THR A 246 2.05 5.04 -16.91
N ASP A 247 1.80 5.71 -18.04
CA ASP A 247 1.75 5.03 -19.35
C ASP A 247 3.13 4.50 -19.79
N HIS A 248 4.18 4.78 -19.03
CA HIS A 248 5.49 4.17 -19.20
C HIS A 248 5.55 2.80 -18.49
N SER A 249 6.43 1.92 -18.94
CA SER A 249 6.60 0.56 -18.39
C SER A 249 7.38 0.49 -17.08
N ILE A 250 8.06 1.57 -16.70
CA ILE A 250 8.87 1.67 -15.48
C ILE A 250 8.20 2.66 -14.55
N ALA A 251 8.14 2.33 -13.25
CA ALA A 251 7.65 3.25 -12.22
C ALA A 251 8.67 4.39 -12.01
N HIS A 252 8.18 5.61 -11.92
CA HIS A 252 9.00 6.79 -11.66
C HIS A 252 9.05 7.04 -10.16
N LEU A 253 10.25 7.14 -9.61
CA LEU A 253 10.51 7.48 -8.22
C LEU A 253 10.79 8.98 -8.10
N TYR A 254 10.09 9.66 -7.23
CA TYR A 254 10.29 11.09 -6.95
C TYR A 254 10.67 11.30 -5.49
N ASP A 255 11.65 12.15 -5.26
CA ASP A 255 11.95 12.71 -3.94
C ASP A 255 10.95 13.83 -3.63
N VAL A 256 10.29 13.74 -2.49
CA VAL A 256 9.23 14.68 -2.07
C VAL A 256 9.81 16.05 -1.68
N ASN A 257 11.07 16.11 -1.25
CA ASN A 257 11.73 17.34 -0.80
C ASN A 257 12.32 18.12 -1.97
N THR A 258 13.00 17.41 -2.89
CA THR A 258 13.70 18.03 -4.04
C THR A 258 12.85 18.04 -5.32
N PHE A 259 11.81 17.21 -5.39
CA PHE A 259 10.96 16.96 -6.56
C PHE A 259 11.73 16.42 -7.77
N GLN A 260 12.92 15.86 -7.54
CA GLN A 260 13.69 15.18 -8.58
C GLN A 260 13.13 13.80 -8.86
N CYS A 261 13.11 13.45 -10.14
CA CYS A 261 12.75 12.10 -10.58
C CYS A 261 14.02 11.24 -10.65
N TYR A 262 13.99 10.13 -9.96
CA TYR A 262 15.00 9.08 -10.07
C TYR A 262 14.42 7.94 -10.91
N LEU A 263 14.83 7.84 -12.16
CA LEU A 263 14.51 6.68 -12.97
C LEU A 263 15.36 5.51 -12.51
N SER A 264 14.76 4.33 -12.42
CA SER A 264 15.55 3.11 -12.23
C SER A 264 16.51 2.94 -13.39
N ALA A 265 17.80 2.90 -13.11
CA ALA A 265 18.84 2.61 -14.11
C ALA A 265 18.74 1.16 -14.62
N ASN A 266 18.06 0.30 -13.88
CA ASN A 266 17.81 -1.08 -14.25
C ASN A 266 16.56 -1.13 -15.14
N THR A 267 16.73 -0.90 -16.44
CA THR A 267 15.73 -1.34 -17.40
C THR A 267 15.53 -2.83 -17.20
N PRO A 268 14.31 -3.30 -16.89
CA PRO A 268 14.10 -4.73 -16.74
C PRO A 268 14.52 -5.41 -18.03
N GLU A 269 15.49 -6.29 -17.92
CA GLU A 269 15.87 -7.16 -19.00
C GLU A 269 14.65 -7.93 -19.44
N ILE A 270 14.21 -7.69 -20.68
CA ILE A 270 13.25 -8.51 -21.41
C ILE A 270 11.81 -8.57 -20.83
N GLY A 271 10.88 -7.94 -21.51
CA GLY A 271 9.45 -8.24 -21.41
C GLY A 271 8.57 -7.29 -20.59
N VAL A 272 9.03 -6.12 -20.18
CA VAL A 272 8.15 -5.10 -19.61
C VAL A 272 7.54 -4.27 -20.75
N ASN A 273 6.37 -4.66 -21.20
CA ASN A 273 5.73 -4.07 -22.40
C ASN A 273 4.38 -3.43 -22.08
N GLY A 274 4.19 -2.84 -20.91
CA GLY A 274 2.87 -2.28 -20.63
C GLY A 274 2.90 -1.14 -19.64
N ALA A 275 1.99 -0.18 -19.85
CA ALA A 275 1.71 0.87 -18.88
C ALA A 275 1.42 0.30 -17.49
N ILE A 276 1.88 0.97 -16.46
CA ILE A 276 1.63 0.57 -15.07
C ILE A 276 0.25 1.09 -14.65
N ASN A 277 -0.67 0.17 -14.39
CA ASN A 277 -2.01 0.51 -13.92
C ASN A 277 -2.03 0.87 -12.43
N GLN A 278 -1.24 0.17 -11.60
CA GLN A 278 -1.13 0.47 -10.18
C GLN A 278 0.28 0.20 -9.67
N VAL A 279 0.70 1.03 -8.74
CA VAL A 279 1.92 0.86 -7.94
C VAL A 279 1.56 1.02 -6.46
N ARG A 280 2.10 0.17 -5.59
CA ARG A 280 1.91 0.27 -4.12
C ARG A 280 3.19 -0.14 -3.42
N TYR A 281 3.59 0.65 -2.44
CA TYR A 281 4.63 0.26 -1.49
C TYR A 281 4.12 -0.80 -0.51
N SER A 282 5.03 -1.64 -0.03
CA SER A 282 4.81 -2.44 1.17
C SER A 282 4.76 -1.54 2.41
N SER A 283 4.20 -2.03 3.52
CA SER A 283 4.07 -1.25 4.76
C SER A 283 5.40 -0.79 5.36
N THR A 284 6.50 -1.51 5.08
CA THR A 284 7.86 -1.14 5.49
C THR A 284 8.61 -0.28 4.48
N GLY A 285 8.13 -0.18 3.23
CA GLY A 285 8.85 0.49 2.14
C GLY A 285 9.99 -0.34 1.53
N GLY A 286 10.31 -1.50 2.10
CA GLY A 286 11.39 -2.36 1.59
C GLY A 286 11.09 -2.96 0.21
N MET A 287 9.83 -3.00 -0.20
CA MET A 287 9.40 -3.47 -1.52
C MET A 287 8.28 -2.59 -2.08
N TYR A 288 8.07 -2.68 -3.37
CA TYR A 288 6.85 -2.21 -4.02
C TYR A 288 6.38 -3.19 -5.09
N VAL A 289 5.09 -3.15 -5.40
CA VAL A 289 4.45 -3.99 -6.40
C VAL A 289 3.87 -3.14 -7.51
N THR A 290 3.96 -3.63 -8.76
CA THR A 290 3.31 -3.03 -9.92
C THR A 290 2.35 -4.02 -10.57
N ALA A 291 1.18 -3.52 -10.95
CA ALA A 291 0.22 -4.19 -11.82
C ALA A 291 0.22 -3.47 -13.18
N SER A 292 0.45 -4.19 -14.27
CA SER A 292 0.65 -3.59 -15.57
C SER A 292 -0.30 -4.12 -16.65
N LYS A 293 -0.40 -3.37 -17.74
CA LYS A 293 -1.27 -3.70 -18.87
C LYS A 293 -0.90 -4.98 -19.61
N ASP A 294 0.33 -5.44 -19.45
CA ASP A 294 0.79 -6.72 -20.00
C ASP A 294 0.28 -7.95 -19.23
N GLY A 295 -0.56 -7.74 -18.21
CA GLY A 295 -1.12 -8.80 -17.36
C GLY A 295 -0.19 -9.27 -16.25
N ALA A 296 1.01 -8.73 -16.16
CA ALA A 296 1.99 -9.13 -15.18
C ALA A 296 1.87 -8.38 -13.86
N ILE A 297 2.25 -9.06 -12.79
CA ILE A 297 2.53 -8.50 -11.47
C ILE A 297 4.03 -8.59 -11.24
N ARG A 298 4.65 -7.47 -10.88
CA ARG A 298 6.09 -7.44 -10.60
C ARG A 298 6.36 -6.88 -9.22
N LEU A 299 7.29 -7.54 -8.55
CA LEU A 299 7.78 -7.16 -7.22
C LEU A 299 9.15 -6.56 -7.37
N TRP A 300 9.36 -5.45 -6.73
CA TRP A 300 10.55 -4.63 -6.83
C TRP A 300 11.13 -4.39 -5.44
N ASP A 301 12.44 -4.38 -5.36
CA ASP A 301 13.16 -3.92 -4.17
C ASP A 301 12.99 -2.40 -4.02
N GLY A 302 12.59 -1.95 -2.84
CA GLY A 302 12.26 -0.54 -2.59
C GLY A 302 13.47 0.39 -2.57
N VAL A 303 14.68 -0.14 -2.42
CA VAL A 303 15.92 0.62 -2.34
C VAL A 303 16.66 0.63 -3.67
N SER A 304 16.88 -0.54 -4.25
CA SER A 304 17.63 -0.68 -5.51
C SER A 304 16.79 -0.51 -6.76
N ALA A 305 15.46 -0.53 -6.62
CA ALA A 305 14.49 -0.58 -7.71
C ALA A 305 14.72 -1.74 -8.70
N SER A 306 15.41 -2.80 -8.27
CA SER A 306 15.58 -4.01 -9.04
C SER A 306 14.34 -4.88 -8.99
N CYS A 307 14.01 -5.55 -10.10
CA CYS A 307 12.88 -6.49 -10.12
C CYS A 307 13.28 -7.77 -9.37
N VAL A 308 12.70 -7.96 -8.19
CA VAL A 308 12.94 -9.15 -7.35
C VAL A 308 12.21 -10.36 -7.93
N ARG A 309 11.01 -10.14 -8.45
CA ARG A 309 10.18 -11.20 -9.03
C ARG A 309 9.20 -10.65 -10.06
N ALA A 310 9.07 -11.35 -11.16
CA ALA A 310 8.04 -11.11 -12.16
C ALA A 310 7.13 -12.32 -12.28
N ILE A 311 5.82 -12.09 -12.17
CA ILE A 311 4.76 -13.07 -12.44
C ILE A 311 4.16 -12.64 -13.78
N ALA A 312 4.79 -13.06 -14.88
CA ALA A 312 4.48 -12.57 -16.21
C ALA A 312 3.04 -12.90 -16.66
N ASP A 313 2.59 -14.10 -16.35
CA ASP A 313 1.25 -14.59 -16.72
C ASP A 313 0.23 -14.47 -15.58
N ALA A 314 0.41 -13.51 -14.66
CA ALA A 314 -0.48 -13.36 -13.52
C ALA A 314 -1.96 -13.29 -13.93
N HIS A 315 -2.27 -12.50 -14.97
CA HIS A 315 -3.60 -12.36 -15.54
C HIS A 315 -3.63 -12.70 -17.04
N GLY A 316 -2.68 -13.53 -17.50
CA GLY A 316 -2.55 -13.92 -18.90
C GLY A 316 -2.34 -12.70 -19.81
N THR A 317 -3.12 -12.61 -20.89
CA THR A 317 -3.09 -11.47 -21.81
C THR A 317 -3.99 -10.29 -21.40
N ALA A 318 -4.77 -10.45 -20.32
CA ALA A 318 -5.65 -9.41 -19.80
C ALA A 318 -4.86 -8.44 -18.88
N GLU A 319 -5.27 -7.17 -18.85
CA GLU A 319 -4.62 -6.18 -18.01
C GLU A 319 -4.73 -6.55 -16.52
N ALA A 320 -3.63 -6.53 -15.80
CA ALA A 320 -3.63 -6.47 -14.33
C ALA A 320 -4.02 -5.04 -13.90
N THR A 321 -5.06 -4.92 -13.09
CA THR A 321 -5.66 -3.61 -12.77
C THR A 321 -5.25 -3.09 -11.40
N SER A 322 -5.00 -3.98 -10.44
CA SER A 322 -4.55 -3.62 -9.11
C SER A 322 -3.66 -4.71 -8.48
N ALA A 323 -2.81 -4.30 -7.55
CA ALA A 323 -2.02 -5.18 -6.72
C ALA A 323 -1.72 -4.50 -5.37
N CYS A 324 -1.86 -5.24 -4.27
CA CYS A 324 -1.52 -4.77 -2.94
C CYS A 324 -0.91 -5.89 -2.09
N PHE A 325 -0.07 -5.52 -1.14
CA PHE A 325 0.53 -6.45 -0.18
C PHE A 325 -0.47 -6.82 0.92
N THR A 326 -0.30 -8.02 1.48
CA THR A 326 -0.84 -8.36 2.80
C THR A 326 -0.07 -7.61 3.89
N LYS A 327 -0.66 -7.47 5.08
CA LYS A 327 -0.03 -6.79 6.22
C LYS A 327 1.27 -7.44 6.65
N ASP A 328 1.35 -8.77 6.55
CA ASP A 328 2.55 -9.56 6.83
C ASP A 328 3.61 -9.50 5.72
N GLN A 329 3.30 -8.85 4.59
CA GLN A 329 4.15 -8.70 3.41
C GLN A 329 4.65 -10.03 2.80
N ARG A 330 3.96 -11.13 3.06
CA ARG A 330 4.28 -12.46 2.49
C ARG A 330 3.55 -12.73 1.18
N PHE A 331 2.43 -12.05 0.97
CA PHE A 331 1.57 -12.27 -0.19
C PHE A 331 1.19 -10.96 -0.89
N VAL A 332 0.77 -11.09 -2.14
CA VAL A 332 0.20 -10.01 -2.95
C VAL A 332 -1.16 -10.43 -3.46
N LEU A 333 -2.17 -9.60 -3.21
CA LEU A 333 -3.49 -9.72 -3.80
C LEU A 333 -3.50 -8.93 -5.12
N SER A 334 -3.90 -9.54 -6.21
CA SER A 334 -4.02 -8.89 -7.51
C SER A 334 -5.41 -9.05 -8.11
N CYS A 335 -5.82 -8.08 -8.94
CA CYS A 335 -7.05 -8.11 -9.70
C CYS A 335 -6.74 -7.82 -11.17
N GLY A 336 -7.43 -8.48 -12.08
CA GLY A 336 -7.22 -8.31 -13.51
C GLY A 336 -8.52 -8.34 -14.32
N LYS A 337 -8.43 -7.89 -15.57
CA LYS A 337 -9.54 -7.93 -16.53
C LYS A 337 -9.85 -9.34 -17.06
N ASP A 338 -9.14 -10.35 -16.57
CA ASP A 338 -9.47 -11.77 -16.73
C ASP A 338 -10.60 -12.23 -15.80
N SER A 339 -11.21 -11.29 -15.06
CA SER A 339 -12.26 -11.56 -14.09
C SER A 339 -11.80 -12.46 -12.92
N ALA A 340 -10.53 -12.41 -12.57
CA ALA A 340 -9.96 -13.14 -11.47
C ALA A 340 -9.29 -12.19 -10.47
N VAL A 341 -9.51 -12.49 -9.19
CA VAL A 341 -8.74 -11.95 -8.08
C VAL A 341 -7.85 -13.08 -7.58
N LYS A 342 -6.56 -12.82 -7.43
CA LYS A 342 -5.56 -13.86 -7.17
C LYS A 342 -4.63 -13.45 -6.03
N LEU A 343 -4.27 -14.41 -5.19
CA LEU A 343 -3.32 -14.24 -4.09
C LEU A 343 -2.03 -15.01 -4.43
N TRP A 344 -0.92 -14.30 -4.39
CA TRP A 344 0.39 -14.79 -4.79
C TRP A 344 1.35 -14.77 -3.60
N GLU A 345 2.11 -15.84 -3.42
CA GLU A 345 3.19 -15.89 -2.44
C GLU A 345 4.44 -15.17 -3.00
N ILE A 346 4.95 -14.19 -2.26
CA ILE A 346 6.07 -13.35 -2.70
C ILE A 346 7.35 -14.18 -2.86
N GLY A 347 7.66 -15.04 -1.89
CA GLY A 347 8.89 -15.83 -1.87
C GLY A 347 9.05 -16.75 -3.08
N THR A 348 7.97 -17.38 -3.51
CA THR A 348 7.99 -18.38 -4.62
C THR A 348 7.40 -17.85 -5.92
N GLY A 349 6.53 -16.84 -5.87
CA GLY A 349 5.71 -16.38 -7.00
C GLY A 349 4.56 -17.32 -7.35
N ARG A 350 4.27 -18.28 -6.47
CA ARG A 350 3.21 -19.28 -6.69
C ARG A 350 1.84 -18.68 -6.41
N LEU A 351 0.85 -19.08 -7.22
CA LEU A 351 -0.56 -18.81 -6.95
C LEU A 351 -1.02 -19.62 -5.73
N VAL A 352 -1.50 -18.93 -4.69
CA VAL A 352 -1.98 -19.55 -3.45
C VAL A 352 -3.48 -19.70 -3.47
N LYS A 353 -4.21 -18.64 -3.85
CA LYS A 353 -5.67 -18.61 -3.91
C LYS A 353 -6.17 -17.88 -5.15
N GLN A 354 -7.36 -18.26 -5.59
CA GLN A 354 -8.06 -17.58 -6.67
C GLN A 354 -9.51 -17.38 -6.26
N TYR A 355 -9.95 -16.12 -6.27
CA TYR A 355 -11.31 -15.71 -5.89
C TYR A 355 -12.10 -15.46 -7.19
N LEU A 356 -13.11 -16.29 -7.42
CA LEU A 356 -13.87 -16.30 -8.67
C LEU A 356 -15.34 -15.89 -8.46
N GLY A 357 -16.00 -15.51 -9.56
CA GLY A 357 -17.43 -15.19 -9.57
C GLY A 357 -17.76 -13.70 -9.50
N ALA A 358 -16.79 -12.84 -9.73
CA ALA A 358 -16.97 -11.45 -10.13
C ALA A 358 -16.49 -11.27 -11.57
N THR A 359 -17.04 -10.31 -12.30
CA THR A 359 -16.68 -10.01 -13.68
C THR A 359 -16.01 -8.64 -13.73
N HIS A 360 -14.78 -8.60 -14.25
CA HIS A 360 -13.96 -7.40 -14.41
C HIS A 360 -13.45 -7.37 -15.87
N THR A 361 -14.07 -6.64 -16.74
CA THR A 361 -13.69 -6.64 -18.17
C THR A 361 -13.52 -5.25 -18.76
N GLN A 362 -14.25 -4.27 -18.29
CA GLN A 362 -14.30 -2.94 -18.88
C GLN A 362 -13.46 -1.92 -18.09
N PHE A 363 -13.60 -1.93 -16.77
CA PHE A 363 -13.03 -0.89 -15.92
C PHE A 363 -11.75 -1.35 -15.22
N ARG A 364 -11.00 -0.39 -14.74
CA ARG A 364 -9.94 -0.63 -13.78
C ARG A 364 -10.59 -0.81 -12.42
N CYS A 365 -10.85 -2.04 -12.04
CA CYS A 365 -11.35 -2.41 -10.72
C CYS A 365 -10.19 -2.73 -9.77
N GLN A 366 -10.50 -2.72 -8.49
CA GLN A 366 -9.58 -3.05 -7.41
C GLN A 366 -10.20 -4.15 -6.55
N ALA A 367 -9.36 -5.04 -6.05
CA ALA A 367 -9.69 -5.95 -4.96
C ALA A 367 -8.92 -5.51 -3.71
N VAL A 368 -9.57 -5.58 -2.55
CA VAL A 368 -9.00 -5.18 -1.27
C VAL A 368 -9.31 -6.21 -0.19
N PHE A 369 -8.43 -6.31 0.80
CA PHE A 369 -8.74 -6.98 2.04
C PHE A 369 -9.58 -6.07 2.95
N ASN A 370 -10.36 -6.69 3.85
CA ASN A 370 -10.89 -5.96 5.00
C ASN A 370 -9.77 -5.69 6.03
N ASP A 371 -10.10 -4.97 7.10
CA ASP A 371 -9.16 -4.59 8.16
C ASP A 371 -8.52 -5.76 8.90
N THR A 372 -9.17 -6.93 8.97
CA THR A 372 -8.62 -8.15 9.60
C THR A 372 -7.96 -9.11 8.60
N GLU A 373 -8.01 -8.82 7.29
CA GLU A 373 -7.59 -9.70 6.19
C GLU A 373 -8.34 -11.05 6.11
N GLU A 374 -9.45 -11.19 6.83
CA GLU A 374 -10.27 -12.40 6.78
C GLU A 374 -11.14 -12.48 5.52
N PHE A 375 -11.40 -11.35 4.88
CA PHE A 375 -12.23 -11.24 3.69
C PHE A 375 -11.57 -10.44 2.58
N VAL A 376 -11.88 -10.85 1.36
CA VAL A 376 -11.52 -10.11 0.13
C VAL A 376 -12.78 -9.51 -0.46
N LEU A 377 -12.73 -8.24 -0.82
CA LEU A 377 -13.84 -7.50 -1.42
C LEU A 377 -13.47 -7.05 -2.81
N SER A 378 -14.38 -7.17 -3.76
CA SER A 378 -14.27 -6.58 -5.09
C SER A 378 -15.66 -6.30 -5.66
N ILE A 379 -15.71 -5.90 -6.90
CA ILE A 379 -16.90 -5.41 -7.59
C ILE A 379 -17.24 -6.38 -8.72
N ASP A 380 -18.52 -6.64 -8.94
CA ASP A 380 -19.02 -7.32 -10.13
C ASP A 380 -19.60 -6.26 -11.08
N GLU A 381 -18.95 -6.04 -12.21
CA GLU A 381 -19.34 -4.95 -13.15
C GLU A 381 -20.75 -5.12 -13.72
N PRO A 382 -21.19 -6.30 -14.21
CA PRO A 382 -22.50 -6.45 -14.85
C PRO A 382 -23.66 -6.29 -13.89
N SER A 383 -23.52 -6.76 -12.65
CA SER A 383 -24.60 -6.72 -11.67
C SER A 383 -24.57 -5.49 -10.78
N ASN A 384 -23.53 -4.66 -10.84
CA ASN A 384 -23.29 -3.53 -9.94
C ASN A 384 -23.27 -3.94 -8.46
N GLU A 385 -22.73 -5.11 -8.17
CA GLU A 385 -22.72 -5.68 -6.82
C GLU A 385 -21.31 -5.71 -6.25
N ILE A 386 -21.22 -5.72 -4.92
CA ILE A 386 -20.00 -5.97 -4.19
C ILE A 386 -19.96 -7.45 -3.88
N VAL A 387 -18.88 -8.10 -4.29
CA VAL A 387 -18.65 -9.53 -4.05
C VAL A 387 -17.63 -9.68 -2.94
N ILE A 388 -17.89 -10.59 -2.02
CA ILE A 388 -17.08 -10.82 -0.83
C ILE A 388 -16.76 -12.30 -0.75
N TRP A 389 -15.47 -12.60 -0.57
CA TRP A 389 -14.96 -13.96 -0.39
C TRP A 389 -14.31 -14.10 0.98
N ASP A 390 -14.40 -15.27 1.55
CA ASP A 390 -13.52 -15.69 2.65
C ASP A 390 -12.08 -15.77 2.12
N ALA A 391 -11.16 -15.09 2.78
CA ALA A 391 -9.79 -14.95 2.28
C ALA A 391 -9.02 -16.28 2.32
N LEU A 392 -9.35 -17.19 3.28
CA LEU A 392 -8.68 -18.47 3.45
C LEU A 392 -9.25 -19.57 2.55
N THR A 393 -10.58 -19.67 2.48
CA THR A 393 -11.23 -20.74 1.70
C THR A 393 -11.41 -20.39 0.23
N ALA A 394 -11.37 -19.09 -0.11
CA ALA A 394 -11.73 -18.52 -1.39
C ALA A 394 -13.20 -18.71 -1.77
N ASP A 395 -14.05 -19.15 -0.85
CA ASP A 395 -15.48 -19.27 -1.06
C ASP A 395 -16.13 -17.89 -1.11
N LYS A 396 -17.08 -17.72 -2.01
CA LYS A 396 -17.90 -16.54 -2.06
C LYS A 396 -18.92 -16.56 -0.93
N VAL A 397 -18.74 -15.68 0.07
CA VAL A 397 -19.59 -15.64 1.28
C VAL A 397 -20.73 -14.66 1.19
N ALA A 398 -20.60 -13.61 0.37
CA ALA A 398 -21.65 -12.64 0.17
C ALA A 398 -21.59 -11.96 -1.21
N LYS A 399 -22.74 -11.49 -1.65
CA LYS A 399 -22.89 -10.66 -2.83
C LYS A 399 -23.99 -9.63 -2.52
N TRP A 400 -23.61 -8.35 -2.49
CA TRP A 400 -24.50 -7.28 -2.06
C TRP A 400 -24.74 -6.25 -3.15
N PRO A 401 -25.98 -5.74 -3.27
CA PRO A 401 -26.25 -4.59 -4.10
C PRO A 401 -25.37 -3.42 -3.66
N SER A 402 -24.58 -2.85 -4.57
CA SER A 402 -23.74 -1.68 -4.24
C SER A 402 -24.54 -0.40 -4.03
N ASN A 403 -25.85 -0.43 -4.32
CA ASN A 403 -26.73 0.73 -4.33
C ASN A 403 -26.28 1.87 -5.27
N HIS A 404 -25.30 1.58 -6.14
CA HIS A 404 -24.95 2.43 -7.27
C HIS A 404 -25.90 2.19 -8.45
N ILE A 405 -26.29 3.24 -9.16
CA ILE A 405 -27.12 3.12 -10.37
C ILE A 405 -26.30 2.59 -11.55
N GLY A 406 -24.99 2.86 -11.54
CA GLY A 406 -24.04 2.34 -12.52
C GLY A 406 -22.95 1.50 -11.87
N ALA A 407 -22.08 0.88 -12.67
CA ALA A 407 -21.02 0.02 -12.15
C ALA A 407 -20.11 0.77 -11.16
N PRO A 408 -19.94 0.27 -9.93
CA PRO A 408 -18.88 0.73 -9.07
C PRO A 408 -17.54 0.56 -9.79
N ARG A 409 -16.58 1.44 -9.55
CA ARG A 409 -15.26 1.37 -10.18
C ARG A 409 -14.14 1.16 -9.18
N TRP A 410 -14.38 1.57 -7.96
CA TRP A 410 -13.37 1.54 -6.92
C TRP A 410 -13.99 1.16 -5.58
N ILE A 411 -13.30 0.33 -4.86
CA ILE A 411 -13.59 -0.03 -3.48
C ILE A 411 -12.31 0.14 -2.67
N GLU A 412 -12.39 0.73 -1.50
CA GLU A 412 -11.28 0.91 -0.59
C GLU A 412 -11.73 0.64 0.83
N HIS A 413 -11.01 -0.19 1.57
CA HIS A 413 -11.32 -0.51 2.96
C HIS A 413 -10.59 0.42 3.91
N SER A 414 -11.23 0.78 5.03
CA SER A 414 -10.58 1.54 6.09
C SER A 414 -9.43 0.73 6.69
N PRO A 415 -8.27 1.35 6.97
CA PRO A 415 -7.15 0.65 7.60
C PRO A 415 -7.38 0.37 9.09
N THR A 416 -8.35 1.02 9.73
CA THR A 416 -8.49 1.05 11.19
C THR A 416 -9.81 0.50 11.72
N GLU A 417 -10.80 0.28 10.85
CA GLU A 417 -12.14 -0.16 11.26
C GLU A 417 -12.87 -0.95 10.17
N ALA A 418 -13.90 -1.70 10.57
CA ALA A 418 -14.75 -2.44 9.65
C ALA A 418 -15.69 -1.50 8.86
N ALA A 419 -15.09 -0.74 7.96
CA ALA A 419 -15.78 0.21 7.09
C ALA A 419 -15.05 0.31 5.75
N PHE A 420 -15.79 0.58 4.69
CA PHE A 420 -15.22 0.79 3.38
C PHE A 420 -15.97 1.84 2.57
N ILE A 421 -15.37 2.32 1.50
CA ILE A 421 -15.96 3.28 0.58
C ILE A 421 -16.04 2.67 -0.82
N SER A 422 -17.11 2.97 -1.53
CA SER A 422 -17.25 2.66 -2.94
C SER A 422 -17.55 3.91 -3.75
N CYS A 423 -17.03 3.98 -4.96
CA CYS A 423 -17.35 5.03 -5.91
C CYS A 423 -17.52 4.48 -7.31
N GLY A 424 -18.36 5.11 -8.13
CA GLY A 424 -18.81 4.49 -9.36
C GLY A 424 -19.01 5.42 -10.57
N THR A 425 -19.44 4.79 -11.65
CA THR A 425 -19.78 5.44 -12.90
C THR A 425 -20.99 6.36 -12.80
N ASP A 426 -21.85 6.13 -11.80
CA ASP A 426 -22.98 6.97 -11.46
C ASP A 426 -22.60 8.28 -10.72
N ARG A 427 -21.31 8.57 -10.63
CA ARG A 427 -20.72 9.76 -9.97
C ARG A 427 -20.85 9.76 -8.45
N SER A 428 -21.56 8.79 -7.87
CA SER A 428 -21.81 8.73 -6.43
C SER A 428 -20.64 8.15 -5.66
N VAL A 429 -20.56 8.58 -4.41
CA VAL A 429 -19.64 8.10 -3.38
C VAL A 429 -20.46 7.56 -2.23
N ARG A 430 -20.22 6.31 -1.83
CA ARG A 430 -20.96 5.63 -0.76
C ARG A 430 -20.01 5.11 0.29
N PHE A 431 -20.40 5.29 1.54
CA PHE A 431 -19.70 4.76 2.71
C PHE A 431 -20.49 3.58 3.29
N TRP A 432 -19.76 2.57 3.71
CA TRP A 432 -20.28 1.33 4.27
C TRP A 432 -19.68 1.12 5.64
N LYS A 433 -20.51 0.85 6.62
CA LYS A 433 -20.10 0.59 8.00
C LYS A 433 -20.78 -0.65 8.52
N GLU A 434 -20.05 -1.45 9.27
CA GLU A 434 -20.60 -2.62 9.95
C GLU A 434 -21.70 -2.19 10.94
N ASN A 435 -22.82 -2.92 10.89
CA ASN A 435 -23.90 -2.78 11.88
C ASN A 435 -23.50 -3.59 13.11
N LEU A 436 -23.24 -2.91 14.21
CA LEU A 436 -23.00 -3.50 15.51
C LEU A 436 -24.30 -4.01 16.13
#